data_bf58a0cc7aa8e5143f3e7c0bce0c6642
#
_entry.id   bf58a0cc7aa8e5143f3e7c0bce0c6642
#
_cell.length_a   1.000
_cell.length_b   1.000
_cell.length_c   1.000
_cell.angle_alpha   90.00
_cell.angle_beta   90.00
_cell.angle_gamma   90.00
#
_symmetry.space_group_name_H-M   'P 1'
#
loop_
_entity.id
_entity.type
_entity.pdbx_description
1 polymer ?
#
loop_
_entity_poly.entity_id
_entity_poly.type
_entity_poly.pdbx_seq_one_letter_code
_entity_poly.pdbx_strand_id
1 'polypeptide(L)'
;KLEELPMDSARIKDMYMQNGFLDATVSDPFLKADLNTYTATLDYNVAEGSVYTISDVKVELREKVVEEAPLLEGLKLKKGEIFNVDKLRKDMEAIKNKVADKGYAYTRVIPDFVKDEKTHTASVVFAVDPGQKVYINNVYISGNDRTLDNVVRREVFLAPGDLYSLTDLTDSRNALKRTGYFEDVTIDEKRISEGKMDLVVKVKEAATGNVLVGGGYGSYDGLLFNAGINDKNVFGSGLSLGFNLELSGKQSNYDISLTNPRLRDSEYSLGGNLFSRKYIAYDYTEKSTGASITSGRQLTRHLSGGLGYQYATIGYSDIS
;
A
#
# COMPACT_ATOMS: atom_id res chain seq x y z
N LYS A 1 16.89 10.22 26.98
CA LYS A 1 16.79 9.04 27.88
C LYS A 1 18.07 8.21 27.71
N LEU A 2 18.62 7.62 28.79
CA LEU A 2 19.85 6.82 28.76
C LEU A 2 19.77 5.64 27.76
N GLU A 3 18.58 5.11 27.55
CA GLU A 3 18.30 4.01 26.62
C GLU A 3 18.42 4.41 25.13
N GLU A 4 18.40 5.69 24.82
CA GLU A 4 18.51 6.24 23.46
C GLU A 4 19.96 6.48 23.02
N LEU A 5 20.90 6.51 23.95
CA LEU A 5 22.31 6.84 23.68
C LEU A 5 23.02 5.89 22.72
N PRO A 6 22.83 4.55 22.81
CA PRO A 6 23.40 3.63 21.81
C PRO A 6 22.81 3.82 20.41
N MET A 7 21.54 4.27 20.33
CA MET A 7 20.89 4.57 19.06
C MET A 7 21.50 5.82 18.40
N ASP A 8 21.92 6.79 19.21
CA ASP A 8 22.57 8.01 18.68
C ASP A 8 23.96 7.71 18.12
N SER A 9 24.74 6.83 18.80
CA SER A 9 26.02 6.34 18.25
C SER A 9 25.83 5.64 16.92
N ALA A 10 24.80 4.80 16.79
CA ALA A 10 24.48 4.14 15.53
C ALA A 10 24.07 5.11 14.43
N ARG A 11 23.29 6.15 14.77
CA ARG A 11 22.89 7.21 13.81
C ARG A 11 24.09 8.02 13.31
N ILE A 12 25.00 8.37 14.22
CA ILE A 12 26.23 9.09 13.86
C ILE A 12 27.07 8.22 12.91
N LYS A 13 27.26 6.94 13.23
CA LYS A 13 27.94 5.98 12.37
C LYS A 13 27.30 5.89 10.99
N ASP A 14 25.99 5.80 10.92
CA ASP A 14 25.25 5.75 9.66
C ASP A 14 25.48 7.01 8.81
N MET A 15 25.53 8.20 9.41
CA MET A 15 25.80 9.44 8.69
C MET A 15 27.20 9.41 8.02
N TYR A 16 28.21 8.87 8.70
CA TYR A 16 29.52 8.67 8.11
C TYR A 16 29.49 7.64 6.98
N MET A 17 28.84 6.51 7.19
CA MET A 17 28.71 5.45 6.19
C MET A 17 27.86 5.86 4.96
N GLN A 18 26.95 6.80 5.10
CA GLN A 18 26.23 7.41 3.96
C GLN A 18 27.15 8.27 3.07
N ASN A 19 28.27 8.74 3.62
CA ASN A 19 29.26 9.58 2.92
C ASN A 19 30.54 8.82 2.54
N GLY A 20 30.50 7.49 2.54
CA GLY A 20 31.58 6.64 2.05
C GLY A 20 32.58 6.15 3.10
N PHE A 21 32.43 6.52 4.36
CA PHE A 21 33.32 6.09 5.44
C PHE A 21 32.94 4.70 5.93
N LEU A 22 33.33 3.69 5.14
CA LEU A 22 32.97 2.29 5.37
C LEU A 22 33.47 1.73 6.72
N ASP A 23 34.62 2.22 7.19
CA ASP A 23 35.26 1.78 8.43
C ASP A 23 34.95 2.67 9.63
N ALA A 24 33.99 3.58 9.50
CA ALA A 24 33.63 4.50 10.57
C ALA A 24 33.19 3.73 11.83
N THR A 25 33.76 4.13 12.95
CA THR A 25 33.39 3.63 14.27
C THR A 25 33.03 4.79 15.19
N VAL A 26 31.99 4.61 16.00
CA VAL A 26 31.54 5.60 16.98
C VAL A 26 31.46 4.91 18.33
N SER A 27 32.15 5.46 19.33
CA SER A 27 32.11 4.92 20.69
C SER A 27 30.73 5.17 21.34
N ASP A 28 30.45 4.42 22.39
CA ASP A 28 29.36 4.78 23.28
C ASP A 28 29.65 6.16 23.89
N PRO A 29 28.62 6.98 24.13
CA PRO A 29 28.81 8.32 24.65
C PRO A 29 29.29 8.31 26.08
N PHE A 30 30.23 9.21 26.38
CA PHE A 30 30.67 9.50 27.74
C PHE A 30 29.85 10.68 28.29
N LEU A 31 29.08 10.41 29.34
CA LEU A 31 28.25 11.42 30.01
C LEU A 31 29.05 12.11 31.12
N LYS A 32 29.24 13.43 31.00
CA LYS A 32 29.77 14.28 32.06
C LYS A 32 28.64 15.16 32.61
N ALA A 33 28.35 15.03 33.91
CA ALA A 33 27.39 15.86 34.58
C ALA A 33 28.12 16.88 35.50
N ASP A 34 27.84 18.17 35.33
CA ASP A 34 28.28 19.21 36.23
C ASP A 34 27.12 19.56 37.20
N LEU A 35 27.28 19.17 38.45
CA LEU A 35 26.27 19.39 39.47
C LEU A 35 26.19 20.84 39.98
N ASN A 36 27.20 21.66 39.66
CA ASN A 36 27.20 23.07 40.03
C ASN A 36 26.39 23.92 39.05
N THR A 37 26.47 23.58 37.78
CA THR A 37 25.76 24.29 36.71
C THR A 37 24.48 23.57 36.25
N TYR A 38 24.20 22.38 36.79
CA TYR A 38 23.10 21.50 36.38
C TYR A 38 23.08 21.23 34.87
N THR A 39 24.27 21.14 34.27
CA THR A 39 24.45 20.81 32.85
C THR A 39 25.01 19.44 32.68
N ALA A 40 24.68 18.81 31.54
CA ALA A 40 25.25 17.53 31.12
C ALA A 40 25.78 17.64 29.70
N THR A 41 26.98 17.12 29.47
CA THR A 41 27.59 17.00 28.14
C THR A 41 27.74 15.54 27.76
N LEU A 42 27.50 15.23 26.50
CA LEU A 42 27.69 13.92 25.89
C LEU A 42 28.84 14.01 24.90
N ASP A 43 29.91 13.28 25.16
CA ASP A 43 31.08 13.21 24.29
C ASP A 43 31.07 11.89 23.50
N TYR A 44 31.09 11.98 22.17
CA TYR A 44 31.24 10.82 21.28
C TYR A 44 32.63 10.84 20.64
N ASN A 45 33.31 9.71 20.67
CA ASN A 45 34.56 9.54 19.94
C ASN A 45 34.27 8.87 18.61
N VAL A 46 34.66 9.51 17.52
CA VAL A 46 34.47 9.04 16.16
C VAL A 46 35.81 8.79 15.52
N ALA A 47 35.99 7.57 14.99
CA ALA A 47 37.09 7.24 14.08
C ALA A 47 36.48 7.04 12.70
N GLU A 48 36.62 8.04 11.81
CA GLU A 48 35.93 8.07 10.53
C GLU A 48 36.54 7.12 9.50
N GLY A 49 37.84 6.90 9.54
CA GLY A 49 38.54 6.09 8.55
C GLY A 49 38.68 6.83 7.21
N SER A 50 38.77 6.09 6.13
CA SER A 50 38.86 6.61 4.77
C SER A 50 37.57 6.51 4.00
N VAL A 51 37.36 7.40 3.01
CA VAL A 51 36.24 7.30 2.06
C VAL A 51 36.56 6.23 1.02
N TYR A 52 35.61 5.29 0.84
CA TYR A 52 35.75 4.22 -0.16
C TYR A 52 34.85 4.47 -1.36
N THR A 53 35.42 4.16 -2.54
CA THR A 53 34.70 4.12 -3.82
C THR A 53 34.38 2.68 -4.21
N ILE A 54 33.25 2.43 -4.81
CA ILE A 54 32.85 1.09 -5.26
C ILE A 54 33.68 0.67 -6.46
N SER A 55 34.44 -0.42 -6.34
CA SER A 55 35.18 -1.01 -7.44
C SER A 55 34.38 -1.97 -8.29
N ASP A 56 33.48 -2.73 -7.65
CA ASP A 56 32.58 -3.69 -8.31
C ASP A 56 31.41 -4.04 -7.41
N VAL A 57 30.32 -4.53 -7.99
CA VAL A 57 29.14 -5.06 -7.27
C VAL A 57 28.82 -6.45 -7.81
N LYS A 58 28.81 -7.45 -6.94
CA LYS A 58 28.56 -8.85 -7.28
C LYS A 58 27.46 -9.45 -6.40
N VAL A 59 26.81 -10.48 -6.91
CA VAL A 59 25.89 -11.34 -6.16
C VAL A 59 26.44 -12.76 -6.22
N GLU A 60 26.51 -13.41 -5.07
CA GLU A 60 26.89 -14.82 -4.95
C GLU A 60 25.74 -15.59 -4.29
N LEU A 61 25.20 -16.57 -5.01
CA LEU A 61 24.17 -17.47 -4.51
C LEU A 61 24.81 -18.72 -3.90
N ARG A 62 24.46 -19.02 -2.64
CA ARG A 62 24.88 -20.28 -2.01
C ARG A 62 24.34 -21.50 -2.74
N GLU A 63 23.11 -21.40 -3.23
CA GLU A 63 22.46 -22.40 -4.09
C GLU A 63 21.90 -21.65 -5.31
N LYS A 64 22.18 -22.17 -6.51
CA LYS A 64 21.76 -21.54 -7.77
C LYS A 64 20.28 -21.85 -8.07
N VAL A 65 19.39 -21.17 -7.34
CA VAL A 65 17.93 -21.30 -7.48
C VAL A 65 17.32 -20.26 -8.41
N VAL A 66 18.05 -19.19 -8.70
CA VAL A 66 17.67 -18.12 -9.62
C VAL A 66 18.91 -17.68 -10.40
N GLU A 67 18.71 -16.97 -11.49
CA GLU A 67 19.81 -16.36 -12.23
C GLU A 67 20.35 -15.12 -11.49
N GLU A 68 21.66 -14.90 -11.55
CA GLU A 68 22.32 -13.76 -10.86
C GLU A 68 22.09 -12.43 -11.59
N ALA A 69 22.08 -12.45 -12.92
CA ALA A 69 21.94 -11.23 -13.72
C ALA A 69 20.69 -10.39 -13.40
N PRO A 70 19.47 -10.96 -13.26
CA PRO A 70 18.31 -10.20 -12.84
C PRO A 70 18.42 -9.60 -11.44
N LEU A 71 19.20 -10.22 -10.55
CA LEU A 71 19.42 -9.71 -9.19
C LEU A 71 20.26 -8.45 -9.16
N LEU A 72 21.18 -8.30 -10.12
CA LEU A 72 22.03 -7.10 -10.28
C LEU A 72 21.30 -5.92 -10.93
N GLU A 73 20.19 -6.17 -11.61
CA GLU A 73 19.42 -5.13 -12.28
C GLU A 73 18.78 -4.15 -11.27
N GLY A 74 18.93 -2.87 -11.54
CA GLY A 74 18.29 -1.80 -10.78
C GLY A 74 18.90 -1.51 -9.41
N LEU A 75 20.07 -2.08 -9.09
CA LEU A 75 20.78 -1.78 -7.86
C LEU A 75 21.21 -0.31 -7.82
N LYS A 76 21.23 0.25 -6.61
CA LYS A 76 21.57 1.66 -6.35
C LYS A 76 23.07 1.87 -6.26
N LEU A 77 23.82 0.88 -5.73
CA LEU A 77 25.27 0.92 -5.71
C LEU A 77 25.82 0.65 -7.12
N LYS A 78 26.71 1.52 -7.58
CA LYS A 78 27.32 1.41 -8.91
C LYS A 78 28.83 1.56 -8.83
N LYS A 79 29.51 0.85 -9.70
CA LYS A 79 30.95 0.98 -9.86
C LYS A 79 31.35 2.43 -10.12
N GLY A 80 32.39 2.91 -9.43
CA GLY A 80 32.93 4.27 -9.54
C GLY A 80 32.24 5.30 -8.64
N GLU A 81 31.11 4.95 -7.98
CA GLU A 81 30.46 5.84 -7.02
C GLU A 81 31.03 5.66 -5.61
N ILE A 82 30.90 6.69 -4.78
CA ILE A 82 31.23 6.64 -3.36
C ILE A 82 30.26 5.69 -2.66
N PHE A 83 30.80 4.86 -1.75
CA PHE A 83 29.99 3.95 -0.94
C PHE A 83 28.93 4.71 -0.14
N ASN A 84 27.73 4.15 -0.08
CA ASN A 84 26.62 4.70 0.69
C ASN A 84 25.84 3.55 1.33
N VAL A 85 25.75 3.53 2.66
CA VAL A 85 25.11 2.46 3.42
C VAL A 85 23.60 2.38 3.17
N ASP A 86 22.92 3.49 2.90
CA ASP A 86 21.48 3.46 2.61
C ASP A 86 21.21 2.83 1.25
N LYS A 87 22.05 3.10 0.26
CA LYS A 87 22.01 2.39 -1.03
C LYS A 87 22.26 0.90 -0.86
N LEU A 88 23.23 0.52 0.00
CA LEU A 88 23.53 -0.87 0.32
C LEU A 88 22.29 -1.58 0.90
N ARG A 89 21.65 -0.99 1.89
CA ARG A 89 20.44 -1.57 2.54
C ARG A 89 19.30 -1.74 1.54
N LYS A 90 19.07 -0.74 0.69
CA LYS A 90 18.05 -0.81 -0.36
C LYS A 90 18.35 -1.91 -1.38
N ASP A 91 19.62 -2.09 -1.73
CA ASP A 91 20.03 -3.13 -2.66
C ASP A 91 19.90 -4.53 -2.04
N MET A 92 20.27 -4.69 -0.77
CA MET A 92 20.03 -5.94 -0.03
C MET A 92 18.56 -6.30 0.01
N GLU A 93 17.70 -5.33 0.29
CA GLU A 93 16.25 -5.54 0.31
C GLU A 93 15.71 -5.86 -1.09
N ALA A 94 16.17 -5.17 -2.12
CA ALA A 94 15.78 -5.43 -3.50
C ALA A 94 16.16 -6.85 -3.96
N ILE A 95 17.35 -7.31 -3.64
CA ILE A 95 17.82 -8.67 -3.94
C ILE A 95 16.98 -9.69 -3.18
N LYS A 96 16.79 -9.48 -1.87
CA LYS A 96 15.97 -10.34 -1.02
C LYS A 96 14.54 -10.47 -1.58
N ASN A 97 13.93 -9.37 -1.96
CA ASN A 97 12.56 -9.34 -2.49
C ASN A 97 12.43 -10.10 -3.81
N LYS A 98 13.40 -9.95 -4.71
CA LYS A 98 13.43 -10.67 -5.99
C LYS A 98 13.54 -12.20 -5.80
N VAL A 99 14.34 -12.64 -4.83
CA VAL A 99 14.50 -14.06 -4.52
C VAL A 99 13.26 -14.58 -3.77
N ALA A 100 12.74 -13.81 -2.81
CA ALA A 100 11.51 -14.15 -2.08
C ALA A 100 10.30 -14.28 -3.01
N ASP A 101 10.22 -13.47 -4.06
CA ASP A 101 9.13 -13.53 -5.03
C ASP A 101 9.10 -14.84 -5.85
N LYS A 102 10.18 -15.61 -5.82
CA LYS A 102 10.27 -16.96 -6.42
C LYS A 102 9.90 -18.09 -5.46
N GLY A 103 9.39 -17.76 -4.27
CA GLY A 103 8.97 -18.71 -3.25
C GLY A 103 9.94 -18.88 -2.07
N TYR A 104 11.05 -18.18 -2.06
CA TYR A 104 12.09 -18.27 -1.01
C TYR A 104 11.89 -17.19 0.04
N ALA A 105 10.80 -17.30 0.83
CA ALA A 105 10.36 -16.27 1.76
C ALA A 105 11.39 -15.94 2.86
N TYR A 106 12.25 -16.89 3.23
CA TYR A 106 13.23 -16.75 4.30
C TYR A 106 14.65 -16.52 3.80
N THR A 107 14.78 -16.02 2.58
CA THR A 107 16.06 -15.62 1.97
C THR A 107 16.79 -14.62 2.87
N ARG A 108 18.08 -14.85 3.05
CA ARG A 108 19.02 -13.95 3.73
C ARG A 108 20.03 -13.40 2.75
N VAL A 109 20.29 -12.10 2.84
CA VAL A 109 21.31 -11.40 2.05
C VAL A 109 22.28 -10.77 3.03
N ILE A 110 23.56 -11.11 2.89
CA ILE A 110 24.64 -10.59 3.75
C ILE A 110 25.62 -9.88 2.84
N PRO A 111 25.95 -8.61 3.12
CA PRO A 111 26.96 -7.90 2.35
C PRO A 111 28.35 -8.31 2.84
N ASP A 112 29.27 -8.50 1.91
CA ASP A 112 30.69 -8.66 2.17
C ASP A 112 31.47 -7.62 1.35
N PHE A 113 32.61 -7.19 1.89
CA PHE A 113 33.43 -6.14 1.29
C PHE A 113 34.86 -6.63 1.11
N VAL A 114 35.33 -6.58 -0.13
CA VAL A 114 36.72 -6.77 -0.45
C VAL A 114 37.36 -5.40 -0.63
N LYS A 115 38.13 -4.95 0.36
CA LYS A 115 38.73 -3.63 0.44
C LYS A 115 40.14 -3.62 -0.12
N ASP A 116 40.49 -2.58 -0.85
CA ASP A 116 41.87 -2.20 -1.18
C ASP A 116 42.17 -0.87 -0.47
N GLU A 117 42.98 -0.97 0.58
CA GLU A 117 43.38 0.19 1.39
C GLU A 117 44.31 1.16 0.64
N LYS A 118 45.04 0.69 -0.38
CA LYS A 118 45.94 1.54 -1.17
C LYS A 118 45.16 2.45 -2.11
N THR A 119 44.12 1.93 -2.71
CA THR A 119 43.30 2.66 -3.69
C THR A 119 42.02 3.25 -3.06
N HIS A 120 41.74 2.94 -1.79
CA HIS A 120 40.51 3.26 -1.11
C HIS A 120 39.28 2.85 -1.91
N THR A 121 39.31 1.64 -2.46
CA THR A 121 38.20 1.04 -3.19
C THR A 121 37.66 -0.21 -2.48
N ALA A 122 36.40 -0.50 -2.66
CA ALA A 122 35.75 -1.67 -2.11
C ALA A 122 34.86 -2.36 -3.16
N SER A 123 35.05 -3.66 -3.32
CA SER A 123 34.10 -4.50 -4.04
C SER A 123 33.03 -4.97 -3.06
N VAL A 124 31.76 -4.79 -3.45
CA VAL A 124 30.61 -5.23 -2.66
C VAL A 124 30.13 -6.56 -3.20
N VAL A 125 30.07 -7.57 -2.35
CA VAL A 125 29.56 -8.89 -2.67
C VAL A 125 28.34 -9.16 -1.81
N PHE A 126 27.19 -9.37 -2.45
CA PHE A 126 25.97 -9.78 -1.77
C PHE A 126 25.90 -11.31 -1.73
N ALA A 127 26.19 -11.89 -0.57
CA ALA A 127 26.04 -13.33 -0.34
C ALA A 127 24.57 -13.64 -0.06
N VAL A 128 23.94 -14.46 -0.90
CA VAL A 128 22.52 -14.79 -0.84
C VAL A 128 22.37 -16.27 -0.44
N ASP A 129 21.68 -16.50 0.67
CA ASP A 129 21.22 -17.81 1.11
C ASP A 129 19.71 -17.87 0.90
N PRO A 130 19.21 -18.52 -0.15
CA PRO A 130 17.79 -18.52 -0.48
C PRO A 130 16.94 -19.29 0.53
N GLY A 131 17.48 -20.29 1.20
CA GLY A 131 16.69 -21.23 2.00
C GLY A 131 15.81 -22.14 1.16
N GLN A 132 14.74 -22.65 1.74
CA GLN A 132 13.79 -23.53 1.06
C GLN A 132 12.61 -22.77 0.46
N LYS A 133 11.94 -23.37 -0.54
CA LYS A 133 10.64 -22.89 -1.00
C LYS A 133 9.60 -22.97 0.11
N VAL A 134 8.81 -21.95 0.24
CA VAL A 134 7.77 -21.82 1.28
C VAL A 134 6.40 -21.85 0.62
N TYR A 135 5.50 -22.68 1.14
CA TYR A 135 4.11 -22.79 0.71
C TYR A 135 3.19 -22.25 1.79
N ILE A 136 2.10 -21.63 1.39
CA ILE A 136 1.08 -21.14 2.29
C ILE A 136 0.34 -22.34 2.89
N ASN A 137 0.29 -22.41 4.23
CA ASN A 137 -0.43 -23.44 4.97
C ASN A 137 -1.90 -23.01 5.18
N ASN A 138 -2.12 -21.90 5.88
CA ASN A 138 -3.45 -21.33 6.11
C ASN A 138 -3.44 -19.81 5.91
N VAL A 139 -4.60 -19.27 5.57
CA VAL A 139 -4.86 -17.83 5.51
C VAL A 139 -5.98 -17.50 6.48
N TYR A 140 -5.64 -16.79 7.54
CA TYR A 140 -6.56 -16.32 8.57
C TYR A 140 -6.91 -14.86 8.35
N ILE A 141 -8.15 -14.49 8.67
CA ILE A 141 -8.63 -13.12 8.60
C ILE A 141 -9.07 -12.71 10.01
N SER A 142 -8.67 -11.53 10.44
CA SER A 142 -9.04 -10.97 11.74
C SER A 142 -9.29 -9.47 11.66
N GLY A 143 -10.09 -8.97 12.62
CA GLY A 143 -10.45 -7.55 12.70
C GLY A 143 -11.62 -7.14 11.82
N ASN A 144 -12.20 -8.07 11.08
CA ASN A 144 -13.39 -7.85 10.24
C ASN A 144 -14.69 -8.05 11.03
N ASP A 145 -14.89 -7.23 12.06
CA ASP A 145 -16.05 -7.37 12.97
C ASP A 145 -17.40 -7.16 12.27
N ARG A 146 -17.41 -6.39 11.19
CA ARG A 146 -18.59 -6.09 10.37
C ARG A 146 -18.49 -6.70 8.98
N THR A 147 -17.34 -6.61 8.34
CA THR A 147 -17.15 -7.08 6.97
C THR A 147 -17.10 -8.61 6.92
N LEU A 148 -17.86 -9.20 6.00
CA LEU A 148 -17.92 -10.65 5.83
C LEU A 148 -16.55 -11.21 5.39
N ASP A 149 -16.23 -12.42 5.86
CA ASP A 149 -14.95 -13.08 5.57
C ASP A 149 -14.67 -13.22 4.06
N ASN A 150 -15.67 -13.61 3.28
CA ASN A 150 -15.54 -13.74 1.83
C ASN A 150 -15.22 -12.42 1.14
N VAL A 151 -15.69 -11.28 1.66
CA VAL A 151 -15.40 -9.94 1.13
C VAL A 151 -13.92 -9.58 1.30
N VAL A 152 -13.32 -9.99 2.40
CA VAL A 152 -11.86 -9.83 2.61
C VAL A 152 -11.09 -10.84 1.77
N ARG A 153 -11.46 -12.11 1.86
CA ARG A 153 -10.74 -13.24 1.25
C ARG A 153 -10.64 -13.16 -0.27
N ARG A 154 -11.68 -12.67 -0.95
CA ARG A 154 -11.69 -12.51 -2.41
C ARG A 154 -10.66 -11.50 -2.95
N GLU A 155 -10.14 -10.63 -2.10
CA GLU A 155 -9.10 -9.67 -2.45
C GLU A 155 -7.68 -10.17 -2.13
N VAL A 156 -7.54 -11.37 -1.55
CA VAL A 156 -6.26 -12.00 -1.23
C VAL A 156 -5.86 -12.95 -2.35
N PHE A 157 -4.70 -12.73 -2.93
CA PHE A 157 -4.19 -13.50 -4.09
C PHE A 157 -3.38 -14.75 -3.72
N LEU A 158 -3.28 -15.06 -2.42
CA LEU A 158 -2.63 -16.27 -1.91
C LEU A 158 -3.65 -17.12 -1.17
N ALA A 159 -3.67 -18.39 -1.49
CA ALA A 159 -4.54 -19.40 -0.89
C ALA A 159 -3.70 -20.54 -0.26
N PRO A 160 -4.28 -21.34 0.66
CA PRO A 160 -3.61 -22.54 1.16
C PRO A 160 -3.12 -23.45 0.03
N GLY A 161 -1.85 -23.87 0.09
CA GLY A 161 -1.18 -24.68 -0.92
C GLY A 161 -0.43 -23.90 -2.00
N ASP A 162 -0.62 -22.60 -2.11
CA ASP A 162 0.12 -21.76 -3.05
C ASP A 162 1.58 -21.58 -2.62
N LEU A 163 2.45 -21.45 -3.61
CA LEU A 163 3.82 -21.02 -3.39
C LEU A 163 3.85 -19.58 -2.93
N TYR A 164 4.65 -19.29 -1.92
CA TYR A 164 4.84 -17.92 -1.46
C TYR A 164 5.26 -16.99 -2.61
N SER A 165 4.63 -15.85 -2.69
CA SER A 165 4.98 -14.76 -3.62
C SER A 165 4.86 -13.44 -2.89
N LEU A 166 5.96 -12.70 -2.80
CA LEU A 166 5.97 -11.38 -2.18
C LEU A 166 5.11 -10.38 -2.97
N THR A 167 5.12 -10.48 -4.30
CA THR A 167 4.26 -9.68 -5.17
C THR A 167 2.79 -9.93 -4.87
N ASP A 168 2.37 -11.18 -4.78
CA ASP A 168 0.99 -11.55 -4.47
C ASP A 168 0.58 -11.07 -3.07
N LEU A 169 1.46 -11.14 -2.09
CA LEU A 169 1.22 -10.65 -0.74
C LEU A 169 1.05 -9.12 -0.73
N THR A 170 1.93 -8.40 -1.40
CA THR A 170 1.88 -6.94 -1.51
C THR A 170 0.63 -6.49 -2.28
N ASP A 171 0.32 -7.14 -3.39
CA ASP A 171 -0.86 -6.86 -4.20
C ASP A 171 -2.16 -7.13 -3.43
N SER A 172 -2.21 -8.20 -2.62
CA SER A 172 -3.33 -8.52 -1.74
C SER A 172 -3.57 -7.41 -0.73
N ARG A 173 -2.52 -6.96 -0.04
CA ARG A 173 -2.62 -5.84 0.90
C ARG A 173 -3.10 -4.56 0.22
N ASN A 174 -2.57 -4.25 -0.95
CA ASN A 174 -2.94 -3.06 -1.71
C ASN A 174 -4.38 -3.17 -2.25
N ALA A 175 -4.81 -4.35 -2.68
CA ALA A 175 -6.20 -4.58 -3.11
C ALA A 175 -7.18 -4.33 -1.98
N LEU A 176 -6.91 -4.86 -0.78
CA LEU A 176 -7.73 -4.61 0.41
C LEU A 176 -7.77 -3.12 0.80
N LYS A 177 -6.63 -2.42 0.73
CA LYS A 177 -6.60 -0.96 0.97
C LYS A 177 -7.42 -0.18 -0.05
N ARG A 178 -7.38 -0.57 -1.32
CA ARG A 178 -8.15 0.10 -2.39
C ARG A 178 -9.66 -0.06 -2.24
N THR A 179 -10.15 -1.08 -1.54
CA THR A 179 -11.61 -1.21 -1.29
C THR A 179 -12.18 -0.01 -0.54
N GLY A 180 -11.37 0.62 0.30
CA GLY A 180 -11.81 1.70 1.18
C GLY A 180 -12.69 1.23 2.34
N TYR A 181 -12.72 -0.08 2.62
CA TYR A 181 -13.48 -0.66 3.73
C TYR A 181 -12.73 -0.62 5.06
N PHE A 182 -11.40 -0.44 5.00
CA PHE A 182 -10.51 -0.56 6.14
C PHE A 182 -9.63 0.68 6.31
N GLU A 183 -9.41 1.09 7.55
CA GLU A 183 -8.45 2.14 7.91
C GLU A 183 -7.01 1.65 7.78
N ASP A 184 -6.80 0.38 8.14
CA ASP A 184 -5.50 -0.26 8.08
C ASP A 184 -5.63 -1.71 7.65
N VAL A 185 -4.62 -2.18 6.92
CA VAL A 185 -4.48 -3.56 6.46
C VAL A 185 -3.04 -3.98 6.61
N THR A 186 -2.82 -5.03 7.37
CA THR A 186 -1.52 -5.69 7.49
C THR A 186 -1.67 -7.19 7.23
N ILE A 187 -0.66 -7.80 6.64
CA ILE A 187 -0.60 -9.25 6.45
C ILE A 187 0.63 -9.75 7.19
N ASP A 188 0.41 -10.44 8.31
CA ASP A 188 1.48 -11.03 9.10
C ASP A 188 1.84 -12.40 8.56
N GLU A 189 3.13 -12.65 8.46
CA GLU A 189 3.71 -13.91 8.05
C GLU A 189 4.12 -14.71 9.29
N LYS A 190 3.48 -15.87 9.51
CA LYS A 190 3.83 -16.76 10.61
C LYS A 190 4.54 -18.00 10.08
N ARG A 191 5.82 -18.13 10.41
CA ARG A 191 6.59 -19.33 10.11
C ARG A 191 6.07 -20.51 10.89
N ILE A 192 5.62 -21.56 10.19
CA ILE A 192 5.19 -22.82 10.80
C ILE A 192 6.33 -23.85 10.78
N SER A 193 7.02 -23.92 9.65
CA SER A 193 8.21 -24.76 9.46
C SER A 193 9.11 -24.13 8.39
N GLU A 194 10.21 -24.79 8.03
CA GLU A 194 11.09 -24.26 6.97
C GLU A 194 10.39 -24.11 5.61
N GLY A 195 9.40 -24.95 5.31
CA GLY A 195 8.68 -24.94 4.04
C GLY A 195 7.23 -24.51 4.13
N LYS A 196 6.73 -24.07 5.29
CA LYS A 196 5.34 -23.70 5.49
C LYS A 196 5.17 -22.41 6.27
N MET A 197 4.19 -21.62 5.84
CA MET A 197 3.85 -20.32 6.43
C MET A 197 2.33 -20.17 6.54
N ASP A 198 1.86 -19.61 7.66
CA ASP A 198 0.51 -19.07 7.76
C ASP A 198 0.52 -17.58 7.50
N LEU A 199 -0.51 -17.11 6.82
CA LEU A 199 -0.78 -15.68 6.64
C LEU A 199 -1.92 -15.26 7.57
N VAL A 200 -1.75 -14.15 8.26
CA VAL A 200 -2.81 -13.53 9.06
C VAL A 200 -3.10 -12.16 8.48
N VAL A 201 -4.22 -12.06 7.79
CA VAL A 201 -4.72 -10.80 7.24
C VAL A 201 -5.44 -10.06 8.36
N LYS A 202 -4.82 -8.99 8.87
CA LYS A 202 -5.36 -8.14 9.90
C LYS A 202 -5.92 -6.87 9.28
N VAL A 203 -7.20 -6.63 9.47
CA VAL A 203 -7.87 -5.44 8.98
C VAL A 203 -8.43 -4.65 10.16
N LYS A 204 -8.56 -3.34 9.98
CA LYS A 204 -9.25 -2.44 10.90
C LYS A 204 -10.37 -1.78 10.14
N GLU A 205 -11.61 -1.99 10.58
CA GLU A 205 -12.82 -1.45 9.93
C GLU A 205 -12.78 0.07 9.87
N ALA A 206 -13.10 0.63 8.69
CA ALA A 206 -13.30 2.05 8.49
C ALA A 206 -14.79 2.40 8.56
N ALA A 207 -15.08 3.66 8.79
CA ALA A 207 -16.43 4.20 8.58
C ALA A 207 -16.68 4.31 7.06
N THR A 208 -17.49 3.41 6.50
CA THR A 208 -17.78 3.35 5.06
C THR A 208 -19.05 4.10 4.66
N GLY A 209 -19.92 4.35 5.62
CA GLY A 209 -21.15 5.11 5.46
C GLY A 209 -20.96 6.59 5.78
N ASN A 210 -21.58 7.45 4.99
CA ASN A 210 -21.68 8.87 5.27
C ASN A 210 -23.09 9.39 5.05
N VAL A 211 -23.44 10.41 5.82
CA VAL A 211 -24.69 11.18 5.67
C VAL A 211 -24.29 12.61 5.36
N LEU A 212 -24.83 13.14 4.28
CA LEU A 212 -24.65 14.53 3.88
C LEU A 212 -25.99 15.25 4.02
N VAL A 213 -25.99 16.40 4.67
CA VAL A 213 -27.13 17.32 4.72
C VAL A 213 -26.59 18.73 4.49
N GLY A 214 -27.16 19.42 3.54
CA GLY A 214 -26.77 20.78 3.22
C GLY A 214 -27.96 21.65 2.84
N GLY A 215 -27.81 22.95 3.00
CA GLY A 215 -28.79 23.93 2.60
C GLY A 215 -28.12 25.23 2.21
N GLY A 216 -28.77 26.00 1.36
CA GLY A 216 -28.28 27.27 0.88
C GLY A 216 -29.38 28.11 0.27
N TYR A 217 -29.03 29.31 -0.17
CA TYR A 217 -29.92 30.22 -0.91
C TYR A 217 -29.19 30.75 -2.12
N GLY A 218 -29.79 30.53 -3.28
CA GLY A 218 -29.36 31.10 -4.56
C GLY A 218 -30.32 32.16 -5.05
N SER A 219 -29.84 33.24 -5.62
CA SER A 219 -30.70 34.33 -6.15
C SER A 219 -31.59 33.85 -7.30
N TYR A 220 -31.19 32.81 -8.02
CA TYR A 220 -31.94 32.23 -9.14
C TYR A 220 -32.77 31.00 -8.74
N ASP A 221 -32.20 30.11 -7.93
CA ASP A 221 -32.78 28.82 -7.55
C ASP A 221 -33.60 28.88 -6.24
N GLY A 222 -33.52 29.99 -5.51
CA GLY A 222 -34.15 30.17 -4.22
C GLY A 222 -33.46 29.35 -3.10
N LEU A 223 -34.26 28.77 -2.20
CA LEU A 223 -33.76 27.85 -1.19
C LEU A 223 -33.32 26.54 -1.83
N LEU A 224 -32.12 26.13 -1.46
CA LEU A 224 -31.49 24.86 -1.85
C LEU A 224 -31.42 23.93 -0.64
N PHE A 225 -31.79 22.69 -0.84
CA PHE A 225 -31.65 21.63 0.16
C PHE A 225 -31.08 20.39 -0.52
N ASN A 226 -30.02 19.80 0.06
CA ASN A 226 -29.49 18.53 -0.37
C ASN A 226 -29.32 17.59 0.81
N ALA A 227 -29.59 16.32 0.56
CA ALA A 227 -29.38 15.24 1.49
C ALA A 227 -28.88 14.00 0.77
N GLY A 228 -28.00 13.25 1.41
CA GLY A 228 -27.48 12.02 0.87
C GLY A 228 -27.09 11.03 1.97
N ILE A 229 -27.29 9.76 1.66
CA ILE A 229 -26.81 8.63 2.45
C ILE A 229 -26.08 7.71 1.50
N ASN A 230 -24.82 7.45 1.77
CA ASN A 230 -23.98 6.57 0.93
C ASN A 230 -23.19 5.64 1.83
N ASP A 231 -23.14 4.37 1.48
CA ASP A 231 -22.31 3.37 2.15
C ASP A 231 -21.65 2.47 1.11
N LYS A 232 -20.31 2.38 1.15
CA LYS A 232 -19.53 1.54 0.22
C LYS A 232 -19.57 0.06 0.61
N ASN A 233 -19.91 -0.26 1.84
CA ASN A 233 -19.85 -1.60 2.39
C ASN A 233 -21.07 -1.84 3.30
N VAL A 234 -22.26 -1.76 2.71
CA VAL A 234 -23.53 -1.89 3.42
C VAL A 234 -23.57 -3.21 4.20
N PHE A 235 -23.74 -3.11 5.51
CA PHE A 235 -23.77 -4.27 6.41
C PHE A 235 -22.58 -5.20 6.28
N GLY A 236 -21.44 -4.71 5.82
CA GLY A 236 -20.23 -5.52 5.61
C GLY A 236 -20.28 -6.47 4.41
N SER A 237 -21.27 -6.33 3.55
CA SER A 237 -21.50 -7.22 2.39
C SER A 237 -20.63 -6.93 1.17
N GLY A 238 -19.85 -5.83 1.19
CA GLY A 238 -19.12 -5.36 0.03
C GLY A 238 -20.00 -4.73 -1.06
N LEU A 239 -21.27 -4.47 -0.77
CA LEU A 239 -22.18 -3.74 -1.66
C LEU A 239 -22.10 -2.24 -1.37
N SER A 240 -22.15 -1.44 -2.42
CA SER A 240 -22.26 0.01 -2.33
C SER A 240 -23.71 0.44 -2.57
N LEU A 241 -24.27 1.19 -1.64
CA LEU A 241 -25.61 1.77 -1.74
C LEU A 241 -25.51 3.28 -1.63
N GLY A 242 -26.21 4.00 -2.51
CA GLY A 242 -26.32 5.44 -2.47
C GLY A 242 -27.77 5.90 -2.63
N PHE A 243 -28.17 6.90 -1.84
CA PHE A 243 -29.37 7.67 -2.03
C PHE A 243 -29.03 9.15 -1.93
N ASN A 244 -29.35 9.93 -2.95
CA ASN A 244 -29.08 11.34 -2.97
C ASN A 244 -30.34 12.12 -3.41
N LEU A 245 -30.56 13.23 -2.76
CA LEU A 245 -31.68 14.13 -2.95
C LEU A 245 -31.16 15.57 -3.04
N GLU A 246 -31.60 16.28 -4.05
CA GLU A 246 -31.38 17.72 -4.20
C GLU A 246 -32.68 18.42 -4.56
N LEU A 247 -33.08 19.41 -3.77
CA LEU A 247 -34.30 20.17 -3.95
C LEU A 247 -33.98 21.66 -3.98
N SER A 248 -34.59 22.36 -4.94
CA SER A 248 -34.61 23.82 -4.98
C SER A 248 -35.93 24.32 -5.51
N GLY A 249 -36.12 25.63 -5.56
CA GLY A 249 -37.30 26.22 -6.20
C GLY A 249 -37.48 25.86 -7.67
N LYS A 250 -36.38 25.47 -8.34
CA LYS A 250 -36.36 25.16 -9.80
C LYS A 250 -35.92 23.76 -10.13
N GLN A 251 -35.34 23.00 -9.17
CA GLN A 251 -34.82 21.68 -9.41
C GLN A 251 -35.29 20.68 -8.34
N SER A 252 -35.53 19.47 -8.77
CA SER A 252 -35.74 18.32 -7.87
C SER A 252 -35.04 17.12 -8.48
N ASN A 253 -33.98 16.64 -7.81
CA ASN A 253 -33.18 15.52 -8.27
C ASN A 253 -33.20 14.41 -7.21
N TYR A 254 -33.53 13.22 -7.64
CA TYR A 254 -33.54 11.99 -6.81
C TYR A 254 -32.68 10.96 -7.51
N ASP A 255 -31.81 10.30 -6.76
CA ASP A 255 -30.89 9.30 -7.27
C ASP A 255 -30.75 8.16 -6.28
N ILE A 256 -30.94 6.93 -6.74
CA ILE A 256 -30.70 5.70 -5.96
C ILE A 256 -29.74 4.82 -6.75
N SER A 257 -28.65 4.41 -6.14
CA SER A 257 -27.65 3.55 -6.75
C SER A 257 -27.33 2.33 -5.90
N LEU A 258 -27.14 1.19 -6.54
CA LEU A 258 -26.65 -0.03 -5.92
C LEU A 258 -25.56 -0.63 -6.83
N THR A 259 -24.41 -0.93 -6.25
CA THR A 259 -23.29 -1.53 -6.97
C THR A 259 -22.72 -2.71 -6.21
N ASN A 260 -22.57 -3.82 -6.92
CA ASN A 260 -21.81 -4.98 -6.45
C ASN A 260 -20.49 -5.01 -7.21
N PRO A 261 -19.33 -4.67 -6.57
CA PRO A 261 -18.04 -4.63 -7.23
C PRO A 261 -17.48 -6.03 -7.55
N ARG A 262 -18.01 -7.07 -6.93
CA ARG A 262 -17.58 -8.47 -7.07
C ARG A 262 -18.80 -9.39 -7.09
N LEU A 263 -19.49 -9.43 -8.20
CA LEU A 263 -20.69 -10.25 -8.36
C LEU A 263 -20.38 -11.74 -8.10
N ARG A 264 -20.98 -12.31 -7.04
CA ARG A 264 -20.70 -13.69 -6.58
C ARG A 264 -19.20 -13.95 -6.32
N ASP A 265 -18.50 -12.97 -5.72
CA ASP A 265 -17.06 -13.01 -5.44
C ASP A 265 -16.16 -13.18 -6.68
N SER A 266 -16.70 -12.93 -7.87
CA SER A 266 -15.98 -13.01 -9.15
C SER A 266 -15.27 -11.69 -9.50
N GLU A 267 -14.62 -11.68 -10.66
CA GLU A 267 -13.99 -10.49 -11.23
C GLU A 267 -14.99 -9.53 -11.90
N TYR A 268 -16.26 -9.88 -11.95
CA TYR A 268 -17.31 -9.07 -12.56
C TYR A 268 -17.96 -8.14 -11.55
N SER A 269 -18.23 -6.92 -11.97
CA SER A 269 -19.02 -5.93 -11.24
C SER A 269 -20.35 -5.68 -11.94
N LEU A 270 -21.38 -5.36 -11.15
CA LEU A 270 -22.68 -4.98 -11.64
C LEU A 270 -23.22 -3.81 -10.80
N GLY A 271 -23.64 -2.74 -11.48
CA GLY A 271 -24.26 -1.59 -10.85
C GLY A 271 -25.57 -1.23 -11.50
N GLY A 272 -26.46 -0.66 -10.72
CA GLY A 272 -27.73 -0.09 -11.17
C GLY A 272 -27.97 1.25 -10.53
N ASN A 273 -28.65 2.14 -11.26
CA ASN A 273 -29.02 3.46 -10.80
C ASN A 273 -30.42 3.81 -11.32
N LEU A 274 -31.25 4.37 -10.45
CA LEU A 274 -32.54 4.95 -10.79
C LEU A 274 -32.51 6.44 -10.46
N PHE A 275 -32.95 7.26 -11.37
CA PHE A 275 -32.96 8.70 -11.16
C PHE A 275 -34.24 9.36 -11.67
N SER A 276 -34.61 10.46 -11.02
CA SER A 276 -35.67 11.37 -11.46
C SER A 276 -35.18 12.79 -11.27
N ARG A 277 -35.21 13.56 -12.33
CA ARG A 277 -34.76 14.95 -12.35
C ARG A 277 -35.89 15.82 -12.90
N LYS A 278 -36.16 16.94 -12.22
CA LYS A 278 -37.08 17.96 -12.66
C LYS A 278 -36.34 19.29 -12.67
N TYR A 279 -36.49 20.03 -13.77
CA TYR A 279 -35.94 21.38 -13.93
C TYR A 279 -37.02 22.31 -14.46
N ILE A 280 -37.23 23.46 -13.80
CA ILE A 280 -38.17 24.49 -14.16
C ILE A 280 -37.41 25.66 -14.76
N ALA A 281 -37.46 25.79 -16.11
CA ALA A 281 -36.93 26.91 -16.84
C ALA A 281 -38.00 28.06 -16.93
N TYR A 282 -37.65 29.15 -17.60
CA TYR A 282 -38.54 30.31 -17.72
C TYR A 282 -39.77 29.98 -18.55
N ASP A 283 -39.62 29.19 -19.60
CA ASP A 283 -40.57 28.92 -20.67
C ASP A 283 -40.99 27.43 -20.75
N TYR A 284 -40.40 26.56 -19.93
CA TYR A 284 -40.78 25.16 -19.90
C TYR A 284 -40.40 24.48 -18.57
N THR A 285 -41.01 23.36 -18.31
CA THR A 285 -40.59 22.41 -17.25
C THR A 285 -40.14 21.13 -17.92
N GLU A 286 -38.89 20.73 -17.63
CA GLU A 286 -38.32 19.45 -18.07
C GLU A 286 -38.39 18.44 -16.93
N LYS A 287 -38.87 17.24 -17.20
CA LYS A 287 -38.83 16.09 -16.31
C LYS A 287 -38.15 14.93 -17.00
N SER A 288 -37.05 14.46 -16.44
CA SER A 288 -36.30 13.28 -16.89
C SER A 288 -36.35 12.19 -15.83
N THR A 289 -36.82 11.01 -16.21
CA THR A 289 -36.83 9.84 -15.34
C THR A 289 -36.17 8.68 -16.08
N GLY A 290 -35.27 7.98 -15.42
CA GLY A 290 -34.54 6.93 -16.10
C GLY A 290 -33.85 5.94 -15.15
N ALA A 291 -33.23 4.99 -15.78
CA ALA A 291 -32.43 3.97 -15.15
C ALA A 291 -31.13 3.75 -15.94
N SER A 292 -30.09 3.40 -15.22
CA SER A 292 -28.84 2.96 -15.84
C SER A 292 -28.40 1.64 -15.24
N ILE A 293 -27.71 0.86 -16.06
CA ILE A 293 -27.05 -0.37 -15.63
C ILE A 293 -25.60 -0.31 -16.11
N THR A 294 -24.69 -0.70 -15.23
CA THR A 294 -23.25 -0.76 -15.54
C THR A 294 -22.74 -2.16 -15.23
N SER A 295 -21.89 -2.67 -16.08
CA SER A 295 -21.20 -3.94 -15.86
C SER A 295 -19.73 -3.75 -16.16
N GLY A 296 -18.87 -4.30 -15.33
CA GLY A 296 -17.44 -4.24 -15.49
C GLY A 296 -16.76 -5.57 -15.19
N ARG A 297 -15.52 -5.66 -15.61
CA ARG A 297 -14.65 -6.80 -15.32
C ARG A 297 -13.25 -6.32 -14.97
N GLN A 298 -12.67 -6.92 -13.95
CA GLN A 298 -11.24 -6.81 -13.65
C GLN A 298 -10.48 -7.67 -14.68
N LEU A 299 -9.73 -7.02 -15.56
CA LEU A 299 -8.95 -7.71 -16.62
C LEU A 299 -7.58 -8.15 -16.09
N THR A 300 -6.95 -7.30 -15.30
CA THR A 300 -5.73 -7.59 -14.55
C THR A 300 -5.84 -6.96 -13.16
N ARG A 301 -4.86 -7.19 -12.29
CA ARG A 301 -4.82 -6.55 -10.94
C ARG A 301 -4.84 -5.02 -10.97
N HIS A 302 -4.48 -4.42 -12.11
CA HIS A 302 -4.34 -2.98 -12.29
C HIS A 302 -5.18 -2.39 -13.42
N LEU A 303 -5.91 -3.22 -14.16
CA LEU A 303 -6.72 -2.80 -15.29
C LEU A 303 -8.12 -3.40 -15.18
N SER A 304 -9.13 -2.56 -15.30
CA SER A 304 -10.53 -2.95 -15.39
C SER A 304 -11.18 -2.27 -16.59
N GLY A 305 -12.20 -2.92 -17.14
CA GLY A 305 -13.02 -2.38 -18.22
C GLY A 305 -14.49 -2.52 -17.88
N GLY A 306 -15.33 -1.68 -18.44
CA GLY A 306 -16.76 -1.75 -18.21
C GLY A 306 -17.56 -1.10 -19.32
N LEU A 307 -18.84 -1.44 -19.33
CA LEU A 307 -19.86 -0.91 -20.22
C LEU A 307 -21.05 -0.44 -19.39
N GLY A 308 -21.64 0.67 -19.81
CA GLY A 308 -22.85 1.20 -19.21
C GLY A 308 -23.93 1.46 -20.26
N TYR A 309 -25.17 1.24 -19.89
CA TYR A 309 -26.33 1.60 -20.66
C TYR A 309 -27.29 2.42 -19.80
N GLN A 310 -27.77 3.52 -20.35
CA GLN A 310 -28.75 4.37 -19.69
C GLN A 310 -29.96 4.55 -20.59
N TYR A 311 -31.13 4.42 -20.00
CA TYR A 311 -32.41 4.77 -20.63
C TYR A 311 -33.09 5.85 -19.80
N ALA A 312 -33.56 6.90 -20.47
CA ALA A 312 -34.31 7.98 -19.84
C ALA A 312 -35.47 8.43 -20.72
N THR A 313 -36.60 8.75 -20.10
CA THR A 313 -37.71 9.46 -20.73
C THR A 313 -37.62 10.92 -20.32
N ILE A 314 -37.75 11.81 -21.32
CA ILE A 314 -37.74 13.24 -21.10
C ILE A 314 -39.09 13.80 -21.56
N GLY A 315 -39.79 14.47 -20.68
CA GLY A 315 -41.03 15.15 -20.93
C GLY A 315 -40.92 16.64 -20.68
N TYR A 316 -41.57 17.40 -21.50
CA TYR A 316 -41.67 18.86 -21.38
C TYR A 316 -43.12 19.25 -21.13
N SER A 317 -43.33 20.17 -20.21
CA SER A 317 -44.63 20.76 -19.87
C SER A 317 -44.50 22.27 -19.67
N ASP A 318 -45.64 22.93 -19.53
CA ASP A 318 -45.69 24.40 -19.30
C ASP A 318 -44.94 25.22 -20.32
N ILE A 319 -45.00 24.77 -21.60
CA ILE A 319 -44.33 25.45 -22.73
C ILE A 319 -45.16 26.69 -23.07
N SER A 320 -44.53 27.86 -22.93
CA SER A 320 -45.13 29.16 -23.27
C SER A 320 -44.76 29.65 -24.69
#